data_ba9bdae1f3af9c7345b8ab1cff6ff78a
#
_entry.id   ba9bdae1f3af9c7345b8ab1cff6ff78a
#
_cell.length_a   1.000
_cell.length_b   1.000
_cell.length_c   1.000
_cell.angle_alpha   90.00
_cell.angle_beta   90.00
_cell.angle_gamma   90.00
#
_symmetry.space_group_name_H-M   'P 1'
#
loop_
_entity.id
_entity.type
_entity.pdbx_description
1 polymer ?
#
loop_
_entity_poly.entity_id
_entity_poly.type
_entity_poly.pdbx_seq_one_letter_code
_entity_poly.pdbx_strand_id
1 'polypeptide(L)'
;MKPLVLPEPPDEAFARALRLAQERPGWEVGFVNGSGRVFEGVATSRIFGFKDDFVVRVRPDGTGSLVDMRSKSRDGKGDLGANAERIRSFLKELSAAK
;
A
#
# COMPACT_ATOMS: atom_id res chain seq x y z
N MET A 1 0.98 12.29 -3.39
CA MET A 1 1.30 11.38 -4.52
C MET A 1 0.02 10.98 -5.24
N LYS A 2 0.09 10.86 -6.55
CA LYS A 2 -1.11 10.56 -7.33
C LYS A 2 -1.59 9.13 -7.13
N PRO A 3 -2.92 8.91 -7.10
CA PRO A 3 -3.45 7.55 -7.05
C PRO A 3 -3.05 6.76 -8.28
N LEU A 4 -2.92 5.45 -8.11
CA LEU A 4 -2.67 4.55 -9.22
C LEU A 4 -4.01 4.16 -9.86
N VAL A 5 -4.10 4.28 -11.18
CA VAL A 5 -5.29 3.87 -11.92
C VAL A 5 -5.09 2.44 -12.40
N LEU A 6 -6.06 1.57 -12.10
CA LEU A 6 -6.03 0.18 -12.54
C LEU A 6 -7.30 -0.14 -13.33
N PRO A 7 -7.21 -1.00 -14.36
CA PRO A 7 -8.39 -1.36 -15.16
C PRO A 7 -9.32 -2.34 -14.47
N GLU A 8 -8.83 -3.07 -13.48
CA GLU A 8 -9.63 -4.11 -12.82
C GLU A 8 -10.64 -3.52 -11.83
N PRO A 9 -11.76 -4.23 -11.57
CA PRO A 9 -12.78 -3.76 -10.61
C PRO A 9 -12.21 -3.61 -9.20
N PRO A 10 -12.84 -2.78 -8.35
CA PRO A 10 -12.29 -2.49 -7.02
C PRO A 10 -12.05 -3.71 -6.14
N ASP A 11 -12.95 -4.69 -6.13
CA ASP A 11 -12.76 -5.87 -5.28
C ASP A 11 -11.57 -6.71 -5.73
N GLU A 12 -11.37 -6.84 -7.04
CA GLU A 12 -10.19 -7.52 -7.58
C GLU A 12 -8.91 -6.77 -7.26
N ALA A 13 -8.93 -5.46 -7.47
CA ALA A 13 -7.77 -4.61 -7.19
C ALA A 13 -7.42 -4.68 -5.70
N PHE A 14 -8.43 -4.65 -4.83
CA PHE A 14 -8.21 -4.74 -3.39
C PHE A 14 -7.57 -6.08 -3.00
N ALA A 15 -8.11 -7.18 -3.50
CA ALA A 15 -7.58 -8.52 -3.18
C ALA A 15 -6.12 -8.65 -3.63
N ARG A 16 -5.81 -8.14 -4.82
CA ARG A 16 -4.46 -8.23 -5.36
C ARG A 16 -3.49 -7.33 -4.58
N ALA A 17 -3.92 -6.11 -4.25
CA ALA A 17 -3.10 -5.19 -3.45
C ALA A 17 -2.81 -5.77 -2.07
N LEU A 18 -3.82 -6.35 -1.43
CA LEU A 18 -3.66 -6.96 -0.10
C LEU A 18 -2.67 -8.12 -0.15
N ARG A 19 -2.81 -9.00 -1.13
CA ARG A 19 -1.88 -10.12 -1.28
C ARG A 19 -0.45 -9.65 -1.50
N LEU A 20 -0.28 -8.65 -2.36
CA LEU A 20 1.04 -8.12 -2.66
C LEU A 20 1.68 -7.55 -1.39
N ALA A 21 0.91 -6.80 -0.60
CA ALA A 21 1.42 -6.24 0.66
C ALA A 21 1.80 -7.34 1.64
N GLN A 22 0.98 -8.39 1.74
CA GLN A 22 1.24 -9.50 2.66
C GLN A 22 2.49 -10.30 2.29
N GLU A 23 2.86 -10.28 1.01
CA GLU A 23 4.01 -11.03 0.53
C GLU A 23 5.32 -10.23 0.57
N ARG A 24 5.26 -8.94 0.81
CA ARG A 24 6.47 -8.13 0.82
C ARG A 24 7.26 -8.35 2.12
N PRO A 25 8.58 -8.60 2.01
CA PRO A 25 9.41 -8.79 3.20
C PRO A 25 9.38 -7.57 4.12
N GLY A 26 9.24 -7.82 5.42
CA GLY A 26 9.23 -6.75 6.41
C GLY A 26 7.91 -6.01 6.53
N TRP A 27 6.91 -6.36 5.74
CA TRP A 27 5.58 -5.76 5.82
C TRP A 27 4.64 -6.68 6.57
N GLU A 28 3.86 -6.10 7.49
CA GLU A 28 2.88 -6.84 8.29
C GLU A 28 1.55 -6.11 8.24
N VAL A 29 0.53 -6.76 7.69
CA VAL A 29 -0.81 -6.19 7.61
C VAL A 29 -1.52 -6.47 8.92
N GLY A 30 -1.97 -5.42 9.62
CA GLY A 30 -2.61 -5.56 10.92
C GLY A 30 -4.10 -5.30 10.93
N PHE A 31 -4.62 -4.60 9.94
CA PHE A 31 -6.04 -4.26 9.85
C PHE A 31 -6.52 -4.38 8.42
N VAL A 32 -7.65 -5.05 8.24
CA VAL A 32 -8.27 -5.21 6.92
C VAL A 32 -9.75 -4.92 7.03
N ASN A 33 -10.26 -3.99 6.21
CA ASN A 33 -11.68 -3.71 6.09
C ASN A 33 -12.08 -3.96 4.65
N GLY A 34 -12.64 -5.14 4.38
CA GLY A 34 -13.01 -5.55 3.02
C GLY A 34 -14.12 -4.71 2.42
N SER A 35 -15.11 -4.32 3.21
CA SER A 35 -16.23 -3.54 2.70
C SER A 35 -15.82 -2.10 2.38
N GLY A 36 -14.87 -1.53 3.13
CA GLY A 36 -14.32 -0.21 2.85
C GLY A 36 -13.14 -0.23 1.89
N ARG A 37 -12.65 -1.40 1.56
CA ARG A 37 -11.49 -1.63 0.70
C ARG A 37 -10.26 -0.86 1.18
N VAL A 38 -9.96 -1.02 2.47
CA VAL A 38 -8.84 -0.38 3.15
C VAL A 38 -8.08 -1.43 3.92
N PHE A 39 -6.75 -1.38 3.87
CA PHE A 39 -5.95 -2.14 4.82
C PHE A 39 -4.80 -1.29 5.32
N GLU A 40 -4.31 -1.63 6.52
CA GLU A 40 -3.25 -0.92 7.20
C GLU A 40 -2.23 -1.91 7.72
N GLY A 41 -0.99 -1.46 7.83
CA GLY A 41 0.05 -2.29 8.36
C GLY A 41 1.29 -1.52 8.71
N VAL A 42 2.35 -2.27 8.98
CA VAL A 42 3.64 -1.73 9.38
C VAL A 42 4.71 -2.31 8.48
N ALA A 43 5.55 -1.44 7.95
CA ALA A 43 6.74 -1.84 7.22
C ALA A 43 7.94 -1.60 8.12
N THR A 44 8.78 -2.63 8.31
CA THR A 44 9.95 -2.55 9.17
C THR A 44 11.22 -2.53 8.33
N SER A 45 12.08 -1.55 8.57
CA SER A 45 13.36 -1.40 7.89
C SER A 45 14.26 -2.59 8.21
N ARG A 46 14.95 -3.14 7.19
CA ARG A 46 15.80 -4.33 7.37
C ARG A 46 17.04 -4.06 8.21
N ILE A 47 17.60 -2.86 8.06
CA ILE A 47 18.87 -2.53 8.69
C ILE A 47 18.69 -1.95 10.09
N PHE A 48 17.80 -0.98 10.22
CA PHE A 48 17.66 -0.24 11.47
C PHE A 48 16.43 -0.63 12.29
N GLY A 49 15.54 -1.46 11.74
CA GLY A 49 14.32 -1.85 12.44
C GLY A 49 13.32 -0.71 12.63
N PHE A 50 13.44 0.36 11.88
CA PHE A 50 12.49 1.47 11.94
C PHE A 50 11.14 1.01 11.43
N LYS A 51 10.08 1.43 12.11
CA LYS A 51 8.71 1.05 11.75
C LYS A 51 7.97 2.22 11.15
N ASP A 52 7.39 1.99 9.98
CA ASP A 52 6.58 2.99 9.29
C ASP A 52 5.19 2.42 9.09
N ASP A 53 4.18 3.21 9.44
CA ASP A 53 2.79 2.81 9.23
C ASP A 53 2.38 3.10 7.80
N PHE A 54 1.63 2.17 7.19
CA PHE A 54 1.09 2.41 5.85
C PHE A 54 -0.39 2.11 5.80
N VAL A 55 -1.09 2.77 4.88
CA VAL A 55 -2.50 2.59 4.61
C VAL A 55 -2.68 2.51 3.10
N VAL A 56 -3.45 1.52 2.65
CA VAL A 56 -3.81 1.38 1.24
C VAL A 56 -5.32 1.36 1.13
N ARG A 57 -5.85 2.19 0.23
CA ARG A 57 -7.29 2.25 -0.04
C ARG A 57 -7.56 2.09 -1.52
N VAL A 58 -8.57 1.29 -1.85
CA VAL A 58 -9.00 1.10 -3.23
C VAL A 58 -10.40 1.69 -3.39
N ARG A 59 -10.55 2.56 -4.39
CA ARG A 59 -11.83 3.23 -4.68
C ARG A 59 -12.29 2.91 -6.09
N PRO A 60 -13.61 2.89 -6.35
CA PRO A 60 -14.11 2.70 -7.71
C PRO A 60 -13.75 3.89 -8.60
N ASP A 61 -13.47 3.59 -9.87
CA ASP A 61 -13.23 4.62 -10.89
C ASP A 61 -13.78 4.10 -12.21
N GLY A 62 -15.03 4.44 -12.50
CA GLY A 62 -15.71 3.88 -13.65
C GLY A 62 -15.82 2.36 -13.48
N THR A 63 -15.32 1.61 -14.45
CA THR A 63 -15.26 0.14 -14.37
C THR A 63 -13.98 -0.36 -13.73
N GLY A 64 -13.04 0.53 -13.46
CA GLY A 64 -11.75 0.19 -12.86
C GLY A 64 -11.62 0.72 -11.45
N SER A 65 -10.38 0.99 -11.04
CA SER A 65 -10.06 1.33 -9.65
C SER A 65 -9.00 2.41 -9.55
N LEU A 66 -9.06 3.15 -8.43
CA LEU A 66 -8.00 4.04 -7.99
C LEU A 66 -7.42 3.46 -6.70
N VAL A 67 -6.10 3.38 -6.63
CA VAL A 67 -5.41 2.90 -5.44
C VAL A 67 -4.61 4.04 -4.84
N ASP A 68 -4.94 4.38 -3.59
CA ASP A 68 -4.21 5.39 -2.82
C ASP A 68 -3.37 4.71 -1.76
N MET A 69 -2.18 5.23 -1.50
CA MET A 69 -1.33 4.73 -0.42
C MET A 69 -0.71 5.88 0.34
N ARG A 70 -0.62 5.71 1.66
CA ARG A 70 0.09 6.62 2.54
C ARG A 70 1.09 5.83 3.38
N SER A 71 2.20 6.46 3.70
CA SER A 71 3.21 5.84 4.55
C SER A 71 3.84 6.92 5.42
N LYS A 72 3.95 6.65 6.72
CA LYS A 72 4.42 7.62 7.71
C LYS A 72 5.28 6.92 8.76
N SER A 73 6.39 7.55 9.13
CA SER A 73 7.26 7.03 10.16
C SER A 73 6.60 7.15 11.53
N ARG A 74 6.67 6.06 12.30
CA ARG A 74 5.99 5.96 13.59
C ARG A 74 6.62 6.86 14.65
N ASP A 75 7.96 6.98 14.63
CA ASP A 75 8.68 7.70 15.69
C ASP A 75 8.91 9.17 15.38
N GLY A 76 8.38 9.69 14.30
CA GLY A 76 8.52 11.09 13.95
C GLY A 76 9.86 11.49 13.38
N LYS A 77 10.81 10.56 13.30
CA LYS A 77 12.13 10.81 12.71
C LYS A 77 12.16 10.32 11.28
N GLY A 78 11.03 10.34 10.63
CA GLY A 78 10.85 9.71 9.37
C GLY A 78 11.67 10.28 8.25
N ASP A 79 12.13 9.40 7.39
CA ASP A 79 12.73 9.76 6.13
C ASP A 79 11.59 9.89 5.12
N LEU A 80 11.25 11.12 4.74
CA LEU A 80 10.19 11.37 3.76
C LEU A 80 10.51 10.70 2.42
N GLY A 81 11.81 10.66 2.06
CA GLY A 81 12.24 9.99 0.84
C GLY A 81 11.99 8.49 0.89
N ALA A 82 12.25 7.85 2.03
CA ALA A 82 12.04 6.42 2.19
C ALA A 82 10.56 6.07 2.10
N ASN A 83 9.68 6.88 2.72
CA ASN A 83 8.25 6.64 2.64
C ASN A 83 7.71 6.86 1.22
N ALA A 84 8.17 7.90 0.54
CA ALA A 84 7.78 8.16 -0.84
C ALA A 84 8.24 7.03 -1.77
N GLU A 85 9.46 6.53 -1.56
CA GLU A 85 9.99 5.43 -2.37
C GLU A 85 9.21 4.13 -2.12
N ARG A 86 8.80 3.89 -0.87
CA ARG A 86 7.97 2.73 -0.54
C ARG A 86 6.66 2.76 -1.31
N ILE A 87 6.01 3.93 -1.32
CA ILE A 87 4.75 4.10 -2.04
C ILE A 87 4.96 3.87 -3.53
N ARG A 88 5.99 4.51 -4.12
CA ARG A 88 6.26 4.33 -5.56
C ARG A 88 6.54 2.88 -5.90
N SER A 89 7.37 2.22 -5.10
CA SER A 89 7.74 0.83 -5.33
C SER A 89 6.53 -0.09 -5.29
N PHE A 90 5.68 0.09 -4.29
CA PHE A 90 4.49 -0.75 -4.14
C PHE A 90 3.51 -0.51 -5.30
N LEU A 91 3.21 0.74 -5.61
CA LEU A 91 2.27 1.06 -6.69
C LEU A 91 2.80 0.62 -8.05
N LYS A 92 4.12 0.74 -8.27
CA LYS A 92 4.74 0.27 -9.50
C LYS A 92 4.60 -1.25 -9.64
N GLU A 93 4.88 -1.98 -8.58
CA GLU A 93 4.76 -3.43 -8.59
C GLU A 93 3.31 -3.85 -8.81
N LEU A 94 2.38 -3.17 -8.16
CA LEU A 94 0.95 -3.44 -8.32
C LEU A 94 0.50 -3.19 -9.75
N SER A 95 0.98 -2.14 -10.40
CA SER A 95 0.60 -1.83 -11.77
C SER A 95 1.17 -2.83 -12.78
N ALA A 96 2.30 -3.45 -12.46
CA ALA A 96 2.98 -4.38 -13.36
C ALA A 96 2.56 -5.84 -13.16
N ALA A 97 2.04 -6.18 -11.99
CA ALA A 97 1.77 -7.56 -11.59
C ALA A 97 0.39 -8.03 -12.07
N LYS A 98 0.23 -8.18 -13.34
CA LYS A 98 -1.04 -8.66 -13.90
C LYS A 98 -0.89 -10.05 -14.45
#